data_46defc103affefdf2060e1332571a204
#
_entry.id   46defc103affefdf2060e1332571a204
#
_cell.length_a   1.000
_cell.length_b   1.000
_cell.length_c   1.000
_cell.angle_alpha   90.00
_cell.angle_beta   90.00
_cell.angle_gamma   90.00
#
_symmetry.space_group_name_H-M   'P 1'
#
loop_
_entity.id
_entity.type
_entity.pdbx_description
1 polymer ?
#
loop_
_entity_poly.entity_id
_entity_poly.type
_entity_poly.pdbx_seq_one_letter_code
_entity_poly.pdbx_strand_id
1 'polypeptide(L)'
;MSNVNEIVAGYIAAWNEADGGRRRDIIARTWSDDGSYLDSHRDSTGHAAIDAMIAAVQERFPGYRFRLCSGIEAHHNRVRFSWSAGGTDHAPLFFGGTDFVALAADGRMQAVTGFTDAMPSVG
;
A
#
# COMPACT_ATOMS: atom_id res chain seq x y z
N MET A 1 -19.41 8.55 4.32
CA MET A 1 -18.79 7.21 4.38
C MET A 1 -17.88 7.02 3.20
N SER A 2 -16.63 6.75 3.46
CA SER A 2 -15.69 6.41 2.39
C SER A 2 -16.08 5.05 1.83
N ASN A 3 -16.16 4.92 0.53
CA ASN A 3 -16.35 3.59 -0.03
C ASN A 3 -15.00 2.87 -0.15
N VAL A 4 -15.06 1.56 -0.29
CA VAL A 4 -13.88 0.71 -0.36
C VAL A 4 -12.98 1.10 -1.52
N ASN A 5 -13.55 1.46 -2.67
CA ASN A 5 -12.75 1.85 -3.83
C ASN A 5 -11.92 3.10 -3.56
N GLU A 6 -12.49 4.07 -2.86
CA GLU A 6 -11.76 5.29 -2.49
C GLU A 6 -10.63 5.01 -1.50
N ILE A 7 -10.88 4.13 -0.54
CA ILE A 7 -9.87 3.76 0.45
C ILE A 7 -8.70 3.03 -0.21
N VAL A 8 -8.98 2.10 -1.12
CA VAL A 8 -7.92 1.38 -1.84
C VAL A 8 -7.16 2.34 -2.78
N ALA A 9 -7.88 3.25 -3.44
CA ALA A 9 -7.22 4.27 -4.27
C ALA A 9 -6.28 5.15 -3.44
N GLY A 10 -6.69 5.55 -2.24
CA GLY A 10 -5.85 6.29 -1.31
C GLY A 10 -4.62 5.50 -0.88
N TYR A 11 -4.80 4.22 -0.63
CA TYR A 11 -3.70 3.32 -0.29
C TYR A 11 -2.63 3.30 -1.40
N ILE A 12 -3.04 3.07 -2.64
CA ILE A 12 -2.13 3.07 -3.78
C ILE A 12 -1.49 4.45 -3.96
N ALA A 13 -2.27 5.52 -3.80
CA ALA A 13 -1.76 6.89 -3.92
C ALA A 13 -0.68 7.19 -2.88
N ALA A 14 -0.82 6.68 -1.64
CA ALA A 14 0.20 6.87 -0.61
C ALA A 14 1.54 6.27 -1.01
N TRP A 15 1.53 5.07 -1.59
CA TRP A 15 2.74 4.41 -2.04
C TRP A 15 3.41 5.13 -3.21
N ASN A 16 2.65 5.93 -3.97
CA ASN A 16 3.16 6.66 -5.14
C ASN A 16 3.51 8.12 -4.84
N GLU A 17 3.11 8.64 -3.69
CA GLU A 17 3.30 10.06 -3.39
C GLU A 17 4.72 10.33 -2.87
N ALA A 18 5.51 11.05 -3.64
CA ALA A 18 6.89 11.38 -3.28
C ALA A 18 6.99 12.55 -2.29
N ASP A 19 6.00 13.44 -2.29
CA ASP A 19 6.00 14.57 -1.35
C ASP A 19 5.58 14.10 0.04
N GLY A 20 6.47 14.27 1.03
CA GLY A 20 6.23 13.79 2.38
C GLY A 20 5.00 14.39 3.04
N GLY A 21 4.75 15.68 2.85
CA GLY A 21 3.58 16.35 3.42
C GLY A 21 2.27 15.80 2.85
N ARG A 22 2.20 15.68 1.54
CA ARG A 22 1.02 15.12 0.86
C ARG A 22 0.83 13.66 1.22
N ARG A 23 1.91 12.91 1.30
CA ARG A 23 1.84 11.49 1.67
C ARG A 23 1.27 11.32 3.07
N ARG A 24 1.71 12.12 4.02
CA ARG A 24 1.19 12.06 5.39
C ARG A 24 -0.30 12.39 5.44
N ASP A 25 -0.77 13.34 4.64
CA ASP A 25 -2.19 13.66 4.54
C ASP A 25 -3.00 12.48 3.97
N ILE A 26 -2.47 11.82 2.94
CA ILE A 26 -3.11 10.64 2.36
C ILE A 26 -3.16 9.50 3.39
N ILE A 27 -2.07 9.27 4.10
CA ILE A 27 -2.00 8.23 5.13
C ILE A 27 -3.05 8.49 6.22
N ALA A 28 -3.18 9.74 6.66
CA ALA A 28 -4.14 10.09 7.71
C ALA A 28 -5.59 9.80 7.30
N ARG A 29 -5.89 9.92 6.01
CA ARG A 29 -7.24 9.62 5.50
C ARG A 29 -7.44 8.12 5.22
N THR A 30 -6.37 7.38 5.03
CA THR A 30 -6.41 5.98 4.57
C THR A 30 -6.32 4.99 5.72
N TRP A 31 -5.42 5.22 6.66
CA TRP A 31 -5.27 4.34 7.83
C TRP A 31 -5.89 4.99 9.07
N SER A 32 -6.45 4.17 9.93
CA SER A 32 -6.85 4.62 11.27
C SER A 32 -5.61 5.08 12.05
N ASP A 33 -5.80 5.83 13.13
CA ASP A 33 -4.67 6.42 13.87
C ASP A 33 -3.70 5.36 14.41
N ASP A 34 -4.23 4.19 14.77
CA ASP A 34 -3.45 3.04 15.23
C ASP A 34 -3.25 2.00 14.12
N GLY A 35 -3.44 2.40 12.87
CA GLY A 35 -3.35 1.51 11.73
C GLY A 35 -1.98 0.87 11.59
N SER A 36 -1.96 -0.31 11.00
CA SER A 36 -0.73 -1.08 10.86
C SER A 36 -0.57 -1.62 9.45
N TYR A 37 0.68 -1.93 9.13
CA TYR A 37 1.07 -2.59 7.90
C TYR A 37 2.07 -3.68 8.23
N LEU A 38 1.88 -4.87 7.67
CA LEU A 38 2.74 -6.02 7.91
C LEU A 38 2.97 -6.76 6.60
N ASP A 39 4.21 -7.02 6.26
CA ASP A 39 4.58 -7.97 5.21
C ASP A 39 5.80 -8.76 5.66
N SER A 40 6.37 -9.59 4.78
CA SER A 40 7.48 -10.47 5.16
C SER A 40 8.75 -9.73 5.58
N HIS A 41 8.87 -8.45 5.25
CA HIS A 41 10.06 -7.66 5.54
C HIS A 41 9.78 -6.42 6.42
N ARG A 42 8.51 -6.08 6.64
CA ARG A 42 8.14 -4.81 7.27
C ARG A 42 7.03 -5.01 8.28
N ASP A 43 7.12 -4.25 9.35
CA ASP A 43 6.12 -4.22 10.42
C ASP A 43 6.07 -2.79 10.94
N SER A 44 5.01 -2.07 10.60
CA SER A 44 4.87 -0.65 10.95
C SER A 44 3.51 -0.40 11.56
N THR A 45 3.48 0.30 12.68
CA THR A 45 2.24 0.67 13.36
C THR A 45 2.23 2.17 13.59
N GLY A 46 1.11 2.81 13.24
CA GLY A 46 0.91 4.24 13.35
C GLY A 46 1.36 5.00 12.11
N HIS A 47 0.82 6.19 11.94
CA HIS A 47 1.02 6.98 10.71
C HIS A 47 2.47 7.34 10.47
N ALA A 48 3.21 7.71 11.51
CA ALA A 48 4.62 8.10 11.37
C ALA A 48 5.48 6.92 10.90
N ALA A 49 5.25 5.74 11.45
CA ALA A 49 6.01 4.55 11.05
C ALA A 49 5.66 4.12 9.63
N ILE A 50 4.37 4.20 9.26
CA ILE A 50 3.93 3.88 7.89
C ILE A 50 4.54 4.85 6.89
N ASP A 51 4.55 6.14 7.19
CA ASP A 51 5.17 7.15 6.32
C ASP A 51 6.66 6.88 6.14
N ALA A 52 7.38 6.62 7.20
CA ALA A 52 8.82 6.31 7.14
C ALA A 52 9.08 5.05 6.32
N MET A 53 8.25 4.05 6.47
CA MET A 53 8.35 2.80 5.71
C MET A 53 8.16 3.04 4.21
N ILE A 54 7.12 3.78 3.84
CA ILE A 54 6.86 4.09 2.42
C ILE A 54 8.01 4.92 1.83
N ALA A 55 8.50 5.90 2.56
CA ALA A 55 9.64 6.71 2.12
C ALA A 55 10.87 5.84 1.85
N ALA A 56 11.14 4.87 2.72
CA ALA A 56 12.27 3.95 2.55
C ALA A 56 12.10 3.06 1.31
N VAL A 57 10.89 2.62 1.03
CA VAL A 57 10.60 1.83 -0.18
C VAL A 57 10.81 2.67 -1.44
N GLN A 58 10.36 3.92 -1.43
CA GLN A 58 10.57 4.82 -2.57
C GLN A 58 12.04 5.10 -2.82
N GLU A 59 12.84 5.22 -1.77
CA GLU A 59 14.29 5.37 -1.90
C GLU A 59 14.96 4.14 -2.51
N ARG A 60 14.49 2.97 -2.11
CA ARG A 60 15.06 1.70 -2.59
C ARG A 60 14.69 1.42 -4.04
N PHE A 61 13.51 1.85 -4.46
CA PHE A 61 12.99 1.59 -5.81
C PHE A 61 12.59 2.92 -6.47
N PRO A 62 13.56 3.78 -6.78
CA PRO A 62 13.25 5.10 -7.35
C PRO A 62 12.57 4.98 -8.71
N GLY A 63 11.51 5.73 -8.89
CA GLY A 63 10.75 5.74 -10.14
C GLY A 63 9.73 4.63 -10.29
N TYR A 64 9.65 3.70 -9.34
CA TYR A 64 8.65 2.64 -9.39
C TYR A 64 7.26 3.21 -9.12
N ARG A 65 6.28 2.67 -9.86
CA ARG A 65 4.87 3.04 -9.71
C ARG A 65 4.07 1.83 -9.27
N PHE A 66 3.26 2.03 -8.25
CA PHE A 66 2.36 1.02 -7.73
C PHE A 66 1.00 1.17 -8.39
N ARG A 67 0.39 0.05 -8.75
CA ARG A 67 -0.91 0.01 -9.45
C ARG A 67 -1.77 -1.10 -8.90
N LEU A 68 -3.06 -0.84 -8.84
CA LEU A 68 -4.04 -1.90 -8.60
C LEU A 68 -4.10 -2.76 -9.86
N CYS A 69 -3.93 -4.07 -9.72
CA CYS A 69 -3.94 -4.99 -10.86
C CYS A 69 -4.99 -6.09 -10.76
N SER A 70 -5.94 -5.94 -9.84
CA SER A 70 -7.06 -6.87 -9.70
C SER A 70 -8.34 -6.11 -9.40
N GLY A 71 -9.46 -6.81 -9.38
CA GLY A 71 -10.65 -6.29 -8.74
C GLY A 71 -10.47 -6.21 -7.23
N ILE A 72 -11.30 -5.45 -6.59
CA ILE A 72 -11.33 -5.31 -5.14
C ILE A 72 -12.44 -6.21 -4.62
N GLU A 73 -12.09 -7.18 -3.76
CA GLU A 73 -13.07 -8.02 -3.08
C GLU A 73 -13.26 -7.51 -1.66
N ALA A 74 -14.49 -7.32 -1.27
CA ALA A 74 -14.80 -6.84 0.07
C ALA A 74 -16.07 -7.51 0.61
N HIS A 75 -16.01 -7.90 1.86
CA HIS A 75 -17.17 -8.34 2.61
C HIS A 75 -16.93 -8.04 4.08
N HIS A 76 -18.00 -7.76 4.83
CA HIS A 76 -17.88 -7.37 6.23
C HIS A 76 -16.89 -6.20 6.35
N ASN A 77 -15.91 -6.30 7.23
CA ASN A 77 -14.85 -5.29 7.35
C ASN A 77 -13.52 -5.81 6.75
N ARG A 78 -13.59 -6.69 5.77
CA ARG A 78 -12.39 -7.27 5.13
C ARG A 78 -12.34 -6.86 3.67
N VAL A 79 -11.12 -6.59 3.19
CA VAL A 79 -10.87 -6.21 1.81
C VAL A 79 -9.66 -6.96 1.31
N ARG A 80 -9.70 -7.38 0.06
CA ARG A 80 -8.56 -8.02 -0.60
C ARG A 80 -8.37 -7.40 -1.98
N PHE A 81 -7.14 -7.14 -2.35
CA PHE A 81 -6.79 -6.68 -3.69
C PHE A 81 -5.35 -7.04 -4.00
N SER A 82 -5.03 -7.10 -5.29
CA SER A 82 -3.66 -7.34 -5.76
C SER A 82 -3.11 -6.09 -6.42
N TRP A 83 -1.82 -5.90 -6.28
CA TRP A 83 -1.12 -4.74 -6.81
C TRP A 83 0.13 -5.19 -7.54
N SER A 84 0.62 -4.33 -8.42
CA SER A 84 1.93 -4.52 -9.05
C SER A 84 2.73 -3.22 -8.93
N ALA A 85 4.04 -3.37 -8.91
CA ALA A 85 4.96 -2.26 -8.94
C ALA A 85 5.94 -2.48 -10.07
N GLY A 86 6.15 -1.45 -10.87
CA GLY A 86 7.05 -1.53 -12.00
C GLY A 86 7.87 -0.27 -12.13
N GLY A 87 9.08 -0.42 -12.66
CA GLY A 87 9.95 0.70 -12.94
C GLY A 87 9.61 1.37 -14.26
N THR A 88 10.44 2.32 -14.59
CA THR A 88 10.40 2.99 -15.89
C THR A 88 11.00 2.07 -16.95
N ASP A 89 11.05 2.53 -18.19
CA ASP A 89 11.70 1.81 -19.28
C ASP A 89 13.15 1.46 -18.98
N HIS A 90 13.78 2.21 -18.10
CA HIS A 90 15.17 1.99 -17.70
C HIS A 90 15.31 1.02 -16.52
N ALA A 91 14.21 0.68 -15.87
CA ALA A 91 14.20 -0.24 -14.75
C ALA A 91 12.93 -1.10 -14.82
N PRO A 92 12.90 -2.04 -15.79
CA PRO A 92 11.66 -2.77 -16.08
C PRO A 92 11.33 -3.89 -15.10
N LEU A 93 12.05 -4.02 -14.03
CA LEU A 93 11.81 -5.08 -13.05
C LEU A 93 10.45 -4.87 -12.38
N PHE A 94 9.64 -5.92 -12.36
CA PHE A 94 8.31 -5.88 -11.77
C PHE A 94 8.22 -6.78 -10.56
N PHE A 95 7.46 -6.36 -9.59
CA PHE A 95 7.03 -7.25 -8.52
C PHE A 95 5.59 -6.91 -8.15
N GLY A 96 4.96 -7.77 -7.42
CA GLY A 96 3.57 -7.58 -7.05
C GLY A 96 3.24 -8.33 -5.79
N GLY A 97 2.01 -8.21 -5.38
CA GLY A 97 1.52 -8.89 -4.20
C GLY A 97 0.03 -8.77 -4.03
N THR A 98 -0.44 -9.36 -2.95
CA THR A 98 -1.84 -9.29 -2.56
C THR A 98 -1.90 -8.82 -1.12
N ASP A 99 -2.76 -7.86 -0.87
CA ASP A 99 -2.96 -7.30 0.45
C ASP A 99 -4.34 -7.65 0.97
N PHE A 100 -4.38 -8.03 2.24
CA PHE A 100 -5.59 -8.32 2.99
C PHE A 100 -5.74 -7.24 4.04
N VAL A 101 -6.92 -6.63 4.11
CA VAL A 101 -7.17 -5.47 4.94
C VAL A 101 -8.32 -5.72 5.89
N ALA A 102 -8.13 -5.32 7.16
CA ALA A 102 -9.22 -5.18 8.10
C ALA A 102 -9.51 -3.69 8.25
N LEU A 103 -10.79 -3.31 8.07
CA LEU A 103 -11.20 -1.92 8.17
C LEU A 103 -11.63 -1.58 9.61
N ALA A 104 -11.32 -0.36 10.03
CA ALA A 104 -11.83 0.21 11.26
C ALA A 104 -13.30 0.59 11.10
N ALA A 105 -13.95 0.93 12.21
CA ALA A 105 -15.37 1.28 12.21
C ALA A 105 -15.70 2.48 11.32
N ASP A 106 -14.74 3.40 11.13
CA ASP A 106 -14.93 4.58 10.28
C ASP A 106 -14.60 4.32 8.81
N GLY A 107 -14.25 3.09 8.45
CA GLY A 107 -13.95 2.71 7.07
C GLY A 107 -12.49 2.87 6.67
N ARG A 108 -11.64 3.44 7.55
CA ARG A 108 -10.20 3.50 7.27
C ARG A 108 -9.56 2.14 7.53
N MET A 109 -8.38 1.92 6.97
CA MET A 109 -7.66 0.67 7.15
C MET A 109 -7.09 0.59 8.56
N GLN A 110 -7.42 -0.46 9.29
CA GLN A 110 -6.87 -0.70 10.61
C GLN A 110 -5.65 -1.62 10.56
N ALA A 111 -5.70 -2.65 9.74
CA ALA A 111 -4.59 -3.58 9.60
C ALA A 111 -4.47 -4.00 8.15
N VAL A 112 -3.29 -3.88 7.60
CA VAL A 112 -2.97 -4.37 6.26
C VAL A 112 -1.93 -5.47 6.40
N THR A 113 -2.22 -6.64 5.83
CA THR A 113 -1.27 -7.75 5.77
C THR A 113 -0.98 -8.03 4.31
N GLY A 114 0.28 -7.88 3.92
CA GLY A 114 0.70 -8.06 2.54
C GLY A 114 1.50 -9.33 2.34
N PHE A 115 1.29 -9.94 1.18
CA PHE A 115 2.08 -11.06 0.71
C PHE A 115 2.65 -10.70 -0.63
N THR A 116 3.97 -10.61 -0.71
CA THR A 116 4.66 -10.26 -1.93
C THR A 116 4.89 -11.52 -2.75
N ASP A 117 4.54 -11.46 -4.02
CA ASP A 117 4.82 -12.56 -4.94
C ASP A 117 6.33 -12.68 -5.15
N ALA A 118 6.76 -13.86 -5.53
CA ALA A 118 8.16 -14.07 -5.84
C ALA A 118 8.59 -13.12 -6.95
N MET A 119 9.74 -12.46 -6.77
CA MET A 119 10.30 -11.61 -7.80
C MET A 119 10.60 -12.44 -9.04
N PRO A 120 10.31 -11.91 -10.24
CA PRO A 120 10.71 -12.60 -11.44
C PRO A 120 12.22 -12.80 -11.42
N SER A 121 12.65 -14.00 -11.81
CA SER A 121 14.07 -14.28 -11.91
C SER A 121 14.67 -13.40 -13.02
N VAL A 122 15.69 -12.65 -12.67
CA VAL A 122 16.45 -11.85 -13.61
C VAL A 122 17.55 -12.76 -14.16
N GLY A 123 17.20 -13.55 -15.10
CA GLY A 123 18.21 -14.47 -15.52
C GLY A 123 18.42 -14.49 -16.94
#